data_afc1f30af531b5cba9c01250edb45f80
#
_entry.id   afc1f30af531b5cba9c01250edb45f80
#
_cell.length_a   1.000
_cell.length_b   1.000
_cell.length_c   1.000
_cell.angle_alpha   90.00
_cell.angle_beta   90.00
_cell.angle_gamma   90.00
#
_symmetry.space_group_name_H-M   'P 1'
#
loop_
_entity.id
_entity.type
_entity.pdbx_description
1 polymer ?
#
loop_
_entity_poly.entity_id
_entity_poly.type
_entity_poly.pdbx_seq_one_letter_code
_entity_poly.pdbx_strand_id
1 'polypeptide(L)'
;SSRGLGDVYKRQVVKVTQGTQGQGVFLRHTLHETGNLVQGLLVTGKAVLIQEYIAESHGKDIRALVVGGKVVACMRRRARGREFRSNYHLNGTVEKVDISDEYSEVACRAARVLGLNVAGVDLLEGNDGPLVLEVNSSPGLEGIEKASGVNVAGSIIDYVIAESDFSEVNVDQLLKTIPGQGVLSVHLQNHPHLIGSPISDIFKGDIPVFALSRAGD
;
A
#
# COMPACT_ATOMS: atom_id res chain seq x y z
N SER A 1 43.47 -30.02 8.09
CA SER A 1 42.65 -29.86 6.89
C SER A 1 41.81 -28.59 7.07
N SER A 2 42.36 -27.48 6.56
CA SER A 2 41.71 -26.19 6.48
C SER A 2 40.59 -26.33 5.43
N ARG A 3 39.37 -26.50 5.88
CA ARG A 3 38.21 -26.16 5.04
C ARG A 3 38.27 -24.65 4.84
N GLY A 4 38.69 -24.22 3.65
CA GLY A 4 38.57 -22.85 3.26
C GLY A 4 37.15 -22.40 3.48
N LEU A 5 36.96 -21.34 4.27
CA LEU A 5 35.79 -20.52 4.25
C LEU A 5 35.73 -19.94 2.83
N GLY A 6 35.08 -20.67 1.91
CA GLY A 6 34.63 -20.11 0.67
C GLY A 6 33.70 -18.98 1.07
N ASP A 7 34.16 -17.76 0.87
CA ASP A 7 33.30 -16.59 0.94
C ASP A 7 32.10 -16.84 0.04
N VAL A 8 31.00 -17.26 0.64
CA VAL A 8 29.72 -17.26 -0.01
C VAL A 8 29.40 -15.79 -0.17
N TYR A 9 29.82 -15.22 -1.31
CA TYR A 9 29.51 -13.84 -1.68
C TYR A 9 28.01 -13.68 -1.81
N LYS A 10 27.34 -13.43 -0.67
CA LYS A 10 25.93 -13.12 -0.68
C LYS A 10 25.78 -11.76 -1.35
N ARG A 11 25.15 -11.75 -2.51
CA ARG A 11 24.76 -10.51 -3.17
C ARG A 11 23.87 -9.69 -2.25
N GLN A 12 24.03 -8.39 -2.26
CA GLN A 12 23.29 -7.48 -1.38
C GLN A 12 22.56 -6.41 -2.19
N VAL A 13 21.41 -6.00 -1.68
CA VAL A 13 20.66 -4.87 -2.19
C VAL A 13 20.81 -3.73 -1.19
N VAL A 14 21.37 -2.61 -1.65
CA VAL A 14 21.48 -1.37 -0.88
C VAL A 14 20.35 -0.45 -1.33
N LYS A 15 19.55 0.03 -0.39
CA LYS A 15 18.44 0.95 -0.64
C LYS A 15 18.65 2.24 0.12
N VAL A 16 18.42 3.37 -0.54
CA VAL A 16 18.29 4.66 0.15
C VAL A 16 16.90 4.70 0.78
N THR A 17 16.81 5.02 2.09
CA THR A 17 15.54 4.99 2.82
C THR A 17 14.57 6.09 2.39
N GLN A 18 15.08 7.17 1.81
CA GLN A 18 14.30 8.26 1.23
C GLN A 18 14.35 8.17 -0.29
N GLY A 19 13.39 7.48 -0.89
CA GLY A 19 13.26 7.31 -2.33
C GLY A 19 11.91 6.73 -2.68
N THR A 20 11.46 6.96 -3.90
CA THR A 20 10.20 6.43 -4.42
C THR A 20 10.46 5.63 -5.70
N GLN A 21 9.56 4.68 -6.03
CA GLN A 21 9.52 3.99 -7.32
C GLN A 21 10.82 3.23 -7.70
N GLY A 22 11.56 2.70 -6.71
CA GLY A 22 12.79 1.94 -6.98
C GLY A 22 14.02 2.79 -7.27
N GLN A 23 13.94 4.12 -7.14
CA GLN A 23 15.12 4.99 -7.19
C GLN A 23 15.99 4.78 -5.95
N GLY A 24 17.31 4.79 -6.12
CA GLY A 24 18.24 4.56 -5.01
C GLY A 24 18.32 3.11 -4.53
N VAL A 25 17.97 2.13 -5.37
CA VAL A 25 18.09 0.69 -5.11
C VAL A 25 19.20 0.12 -5.98
N PHE A 26 20.21 -0.48 -5.34
CA PHE A 26 21.44 -0.94 -5.99
C PHE A 26 21.76 -2.39 -5.63
N LEU A 27 21.92 -3.26 -6.62
CA LEU A 27 22.45 -4.61 -6.42
C LEU A 27 23.99 -4.55 -6.38
N ARG A 28 24.60 -5.20 -5.39
CA ARG A 28 26.03 -5.36 -5.23
C ARG A 28 26.39 -6.83 -5.11
N HIS A 29 27.53 -7.17 -5.70
CA HIS A 29 27.94 -8.57 -5.80
C HIS A 29 28.95 -8.97 -4.72
N THR A 30 29.61 -7.99 -4.10
CA THR A 30 30.62 -8.20 -3.07
C THR A 30 30.41 -7.28 -1.88
N LEU A 31 30.89 -7.69 -0.70
CA LEU A 31 30.88 -6.86 0.52
C LEU A 31 31.68 -5.58 0.33
N HIS A 32 32.79 -5.67 -0.42
CA HIS A 32 33.63 -4.50 -0.70
C HIS A 32 32.89 -3.43 -1.52
N GLU A 33 32.21 -3.84 -2.60
CA GLU A 33 31.36 -2.92 -3.39
C GLU A 33 30.24 -2.32 -2.56
N THR A 34 29.63 -3.13 -1.70
CA THR A 34 28.58 -2.67 -0.78
C THR A 34 29.12 -1.62 0.19
N GLY A 35 30.26 -1.89 0.82
CA GLY A 35 30.91 -0.97 1.77
C GLY A 35 31.23 0.38 1.13
N ASN A 36 31.85 0.37 -0.04
CA ASN A 36 32.20 1.60 -0.78
C ASN A 36 30.95 2.43 -1.14
N LEU A 37 29.87 1.78 -1.61
CA LEU A 37 28.61 2.46 -1.93
C LEU A 37 27.97 3.06 -0.69
N VAL A 38 27.87 2.28 0.39
CA VAL A 38 27.27 2.72 1.68
C VAL A 38 28.04 3.92 2.22
N GLN A 39 29.37 3.86 2.24
CA GLN A 39 30.20 4.98 2.69
C GLN A 39 29.94 6.25 1.86
N GLY A 40 29.90 6.13 0.54
CA GLY A 40 29.59 7.24 -0.35
C GLY A 40 28.19 7.85 -0.10
N LEU A 41 27.19 7.02 0.13
CA LEU A 41 25.83 7.49 0.44
C LEU A 41 25.74 8.17 1.81
N LEU A 42 26.39 7.63 2.83
CA LEU A 42 26.40 8.20 4.18
C LEU A 42 27.07 9.57 4.22
N VAL A 43 28.16 9.77 3.47
CA VAL A 43 28.82 11.10 3.36
C VAL A 43 27.88 12.15 2.78
N THR A 44 26.93 11.76 1.92
CA THR A 44 25.90 12.68 1.39
C THR A 44 24.69 12.86 2.32
N GLY A 45 24.76 12.36 3.55
CA GLY A 45 23.68 12.44 4.54
C GLY A 45 22.49 11.51 4.28
N LYS A 46 22.64 10.52 3.39
CA LYS A 46 21.56 9.59 3.06
C LYS A 46 21.61 8.37 4.00
N ALA A 47 20.47 8.09 4.64
CA ALA A 47 20.30 6.83 5.35
C ALA A 47 20.08 5.68 4.37
N VAL A 48 20.65 4.53 4.67
CA VAL A 48 20.61 3.35 3.81
C VAL A 48 20.14 2.10 4.57
N LEU A 49 19.46 1.21 3.85
CA LEU A 49 19.12 -0.14 4.28
C LEU A 49 19.90 -1.13 3.42
N ILE A 50 20.47 -2.14 4.04
CA ILE A 50 21.15 -3.24 3.36
C ILE A 50 20.32 -4.50 3.56
N GLN A 51 19.98 -5.17 2.47
CA GLN A 51 19.20 -6.41 2.47
C GLN A 51 19.94 -7.50 1.71
N GLU A 52 19.73 -8.75 2.11
CA GLU A 52 20.17 -9.89 1.33
C GLU A 52 19.42 -9.92 -0.02
N TYR A 53 20.15 -10.19 -1.09
CA TYR A 53 19.54 -10.39 -2.40
C TYR A 53 18.99 -11.82 -2.51
N ILE A 54 17.71 -11.95 -2.75
CA ILE A 54 17.02 -13.23 -2.91
C ILE A 54 17.02 -13.60 -4.39
N ALA A 55 17.90 -14.53 -4.76
CA ALA A 55 18.14 -14.89 -6.16
C ALA A 55 16.92 -15.55 -6.82
N GLU A 56 16.17 -16.31 -6.06
CA GLU A 56 14.95 -17.01 -6.46
C GLU A 56 13.86 -16.05 -6.92
N SER A 57 13.87 -14.83 -6.37
CA SER A 57 12.94 -13.76 -6.70
C SER A 57 13.54 -12.71 -7.66
N HIS A 58 14.57 -13.07 -8.43
CA HIS A 58 15.15 -12.11 -9.39
C HIS A 58 14.10 -11.52 -10.33
N GLY A 59 13.92 -10.20 -10.25
CA GLY A 59 13.00 -9.46 -11.12
C GLY A 59 11.52 -9.80 -10.91
N LYS A 60 11.14 -10.43 -9.81
CA LYS A 60 9.75 -10.75 -9.50
C LYS A 60 9.47 -10.58 -8.01
N ASP A 61 8.26 -10.17 -7.72
CA ASP A 61 7.69 -10.16 -6.37
C ASP A 61 6.18 -10.38 -6.41
N ILE A 62 5.61 -10.60 -5.24
CA ILE A 62 4.16 -10.72 -5.04
C ILE A 62 3.73 -9.53 -4.17
N ARG A 63 2.76 -8.76 -4.65
CA ARG A 63 2.04 -7.79 -3.82
C ARG A 63 0.74 -8.39 -3.34
N ALA A 64 0.62 -8.55 -2.03
CA ALA A 64 -0.62 -8.91 -1.35
C ALA A 64 -1.25 -7.65 -0.76
N LEU A 65 -2.53 -7.42 -1.05
CA LEU A 65 -3.28 -6.34 -0.44
C LEU A 65 -4.08 -6.85 0.74
N VAL A 66 -3.76 -6.32 1.91
CA VAL A 66 -4.38 -6.66 3.18
C VAL A 66 -5.41 -5.58 3.53
N VAL A 67 -6.63 -6.01 3.87
CA VAL A 67 -7.70 -5.15 4.39
C VAL A 67 -8.35 -5.87 5.57
N GLY A 68 -8.42 -5.23 6.73
CA GLY A 68 -9.04 -5.79 7.93
C GLY A 68 -8.42 -7.12 8.37
N GLY A 69 -7.10 -7.28 8.19
CA GLY A 69 -6.37 -8.50 8.55
C GLY A 69 -6.57 -9.68 7.60
N LYS A 70 -7.13 -9.44 6.40
CA LYS A 70 -7.32 -10.47 5.36
C LYS A 70 -6.69 -10.01 4.05
N VAL A 71 -6.11 -10.94 3.30
CA VAL A 71 -5.66 -10.66 1.93
C VAL A 71 -6.87 -10.65 1.01
N VAL A 72 -7.16 -9.50 0.39
CA VAL A 72 -8.31 -9.33 -0.52
C VAL A 72 -7.94 -9.48 -1.99
N ALA A 73 -6.71 -9.19 -2.35
CA ALA A 73 -6.20 -9.31 -3.72
C ALA A 73 -4.69 -9.55 -3.72
N CYS A 74 -4.21 -10.24 -4.76
CA CYS A 74 -2.79 -10.47 -5.02
C CYS A 74 -2.45 -10.24 -6.48
N MET A 75 -1.23 -9.75 -6.72
CA MET A 75 -0.64 -9.72 -8.04
C MET A 75 0.84 -10.08 -7.97
N ARG A 76 1.33 -10.72 -9.01
CA ARG A 76 2.78 -10.87 -9.24
C ARG A 76 3.24 -9.76 -10.16
N ARG A 77 4.31 -9.10 -9.78
CA ARG A 77 5.02 -8.13 -10.63
C ARG A 77 6.25 -8.79 -11.22
N ARG A 78 6.52 -8.52 -12.49
CA ARG A 78 7.72 -9.01 -13.17
C ARG A 78 8.42 -7.86 -13.88
N ALA A 79 9.72 -7.76 -13.65
CA ALA A 79 10.59 -6.85 -14.39
C ALA A 79 10.73 -7.28 -15.85
N ARG A 80 11.12 -6.37 -16.71
CA ARG A 80 11.49 -6.67 -18.10
C ARG A 80 13.01 -6.85 -18.25
N GLY A 81 13.38 -7.82 -19.05
CA GLY A 81 14.77 -8.06 -19.40
C GLY A 81 15.60 -8.56 -18.21
N ARG A 82 16.75 -7.89 -17.97
CA ARG A 82 17.69 -8.24 -16.89
C ARG A 82 17.55 -7.38 -15.63
N GLU A 83 16.47 -6.59 -15.54
CA GLU A 83 16.22 -5.75 -14.37
C GLU A 83 15.84 -6.63 -13.18
N PHE A 84 16.46 -6.38 -12.03
CA PHE A 84 16.15 -7.14 -10.80
C PHE A 84 15.04 -6.52 -9.97
N ARG A 85 14.68 -5.24 -10.23
CA ARG A 85 13.59 -4.52 -9.56
C ARG A 85 12.28 -4.77 -10.30
N SER A 86 11.30 -5.31 -9.62
CA SER A 86 9.99 -5.72 -10.18
C SER A 86 8.95 -4.61 -10.26
N ASN A 87 9.34 -3.34 -10.00
CA ASN A 87 8.42 -2.20 -9.95
C ASN A 87 7.65 -2.00 -11.27
N TYR A 88 6.31 -1.93 -11.18
CA TYR A 88 5.41 -1.69 -12.30
C TYR A 88 5.75 -0.41 -13.09
N HIS A 89 6.14 0.67 -12.37
CA HIS A 89 6.54 1.95 -12.98
C HIS A 89 7.82 1.88 -13.85
N LEU A 90 8.58 0.80 -13.76
CA LEU A 90 9.76 0.54 -14.61
C LEU A 90 9.41 -0.30 -15.84
N ASN A 91 8.17 -0.20 -16.37
CA ASN A 91 7.63 -1.01 -17.46
C ASN A 91 7.56 -2.53 -17.15
N GLY A 92 7.47 -2.90 -15.88
CA GLY A 92 7.17 -4.26 -15.47
C GLY A 92 5.77 -4.70 -15.90
N THR A 93 5.54 -6.00 -15.90
CA THR A 93 4.22 -6.59 -16.11
C THR A 93 3.60 -7.01 -14.78
N VAL A 94 2.27 -7.02 -14.74
CA VAL A 94 1.50 -7.54 -13.60
C VAL A 94 0.61 -8.68 -14.09
N GLU A 95 0.48 -9.70 -13.26
CA GLU A 95 -0.41 -10.84 -13.50
C GLU A 95 -1.12 -11.23 -12.20
N LYS A 96 -2.33 -11.76 -12.32
CA LYS A 96 -3.03 -12.35 -11.19
C LYS A 96 -2.22 -13.54 -10.68
N VAL A 97 -2.15 -13.70 -9.36
CA VAL A 97 -1.55 -14.85 -8.70
C VAL A 97 -2.42 -15.28 -7.54
N ASP A 98 -2.60 -16.59 -7.38
CA ASP A 98 -3.17 -17.16 -6.18
C ASP A 98 -2.01 -17.54 -5.25
N ILE A 99 -2.10 -17.14 -3.99
CA ILE A 99 -1.06 -17.38 -2.98
C ILE A 99 -1.54 -18.45 -2.00
N SER A 100 -0.60 -19.18 -1.40
CA SER A 100 -0.89 -20.15 -0.34
C SER A 100 -1.28 -19.45 0.97
N ASP A 101 -1.86 -20.22 1.89
CA ASP A 101 -2.20 -19.76 3.23
C ASP A 101 -0.98 -19.21 3.96
N GLU A 102 0.20 -19.82 3.79
CA GLU A 102 1.46 -19.35 4.36
C GLU A 102 1.80 -17.92 3.92
N TYR A 103 1.69 -17.61 2.61
CA TYR A 103 1.91 -16.26 2.10
C TYR A 103 0.89 -15.27 2.62
N SER A 104 -0.38 -15.69 2.70
CA SER A 104 -1.46 -14.86 3.26
C SER A 104 -1.23 -14.55 4.73
N GLU A 105 -0.81 -15.54 5.52
CA GLU A 105 -0.53 -15.37 6.95
C GLU A 105 0.64 -14.41 7.17
N VAL A 106 1.74 -14.58 6.41
CA VAL A 106 2.91 -13.69 6.50
C VAL A 106 2.54 -12.26 6.13
N ALA A 107 1.75 -12.05 5.06
CA ALA A 107 1.28 -10.71 4.67
C ALA A 107 0.42 -10.07 5.75
N CYS A 108 -0.58 -10.78 6.27
CA CYS A 108 -1.47 -10.29 7.33
C CYS A 108 -0.70 -10.01 8.63
N ARG A 109 0.26 -10.86 8.98
CA ARG A 109 1.13 -10.65 10.15
C ARG A 109 2.00 -9.42 10.00
N ALA A 110 2.61 -9.20 8.82
CA ALA A 110 3.42 -8.01 8.54
C ALA A 110 2.62 -6.72 8.69
N ALA A 111 1.40 -6.65 8.12
CA ALA A 111 0.50 -5.51 8.28
C ALA A 111 0.13 -5.28 9.75
N ARG A 112 -0.22 -6.33 10.48
CA ARG A 112 -0.60 -6.27 11.90
C ARG A 112 0.52 -5.76 12.80
N VAL A 113 1.76 -6.22 12.59
CA VAL A 113 2.93 -5.78 13.39
C VAL A 113 3.14 -4.27 13.27
N LEU A 114 2.81 -3.68 12.13
CA LEU A 114 2.88 -2.25 11.89
C LEU A 114 1.59 -1.48 12.25
N GLY A 115 0.57 -2.18 12.78
CA GLY A 115 -0.71 -1.56 13.15
C GLY A 115 -1.52 -1.08 11.94
N LEU A 116 -1.33 -1.69 10.76
CA LEU A 116 -2.00 -1.28 9.54
C LEU A 116 -3.21 -2.17 9.25
N ASN A 117 -4.38 -1.56 9.16
CA ASN A 117 -5.60 -2.25 8.73
C ASN A 117 -5.73 -2.34 7.21
N VAL A 118 -5.11 -1.41 6.49
CA VAL A 118 -4.98 -1.43 5.03
C VAL A 118 -3.51 -1.33 4.68
N ALA A 119 -2.98 -2.31 3.94
CA ALA A 119 -1.58 -2.34 3.56
C ALA A 119 -1.33 -3.10 2.25
N GLY A 120 -0.39 -2.63 1.47
CA GLY A 120 0.23 -3.40 0.39
C GLY A 120 1.51 -4.06 0.90
N VAL A 121 1.53 -5.37 1.00
CA VAL A 121 2.68 -6.15 1.45
C VAL A 121 3.38 -6.76 0.26
N ASP A 122 4.64 -6.40 0.06
CA ASP A 122 5.48 -6.96 -0.99
C ASP A 122 6.29 -8.13 -0.45
N LEU A 123 6.16 -9.27 -1.10
CA LEU A 123 6.75 -10.55 -0.71
C LEU A 123 7.68 -11.08 -1.79
N LEU A 124 8.83 -11.59 -1.37
CA LEU A 124 9.74 -12.36 -2.21
C LEU A 124 9.49 -13.86 -2.01
N GLU A 125 9.63 -14.61 -3.08
CA GLU A 125 9.57 -16.08 -3.07
C GLU A 125 10.97 -16.62 -2.73
N GLY A 126 11.23 -16.96 -1.47
CA GLY A 126 12.48 -17.60 -1.03
C GLY A 126 12.38 -19.11 -1.08
N ASN A 127 13.53 -19.81 -0.95
CA ASN A 127 13.59 -21.28 -0.91
C ASN A 127 12.83 -21.88 0.28
N ASP A 128 12.83 -21.17 1.41
CA ASP A 128 12.22 -21.61 2.66
C ASP A 128 10.88 -20.94 2.95
N GLY A 129 10.23 -20.36 1.91
CA GLY A 129 8.93 -19.69 2.01
C GLY A 129 8.96 -18.18 1.71
N PRO A 130 7.86 -17.47 2.02
CA PRO A 130 7.73 -16.04 1.74
C PRO A 130 8.61 -15.18 2.64
N LEU A 131 9.25 -14.18 2.03
CA LEU A 131 10.05 -13.18 2.74
C LEU A 131 9.43 -11.79 2.53
N VAL A 132 9.17 -11.08 3.62
CA VAL A 132 8.64 -9.71 3.53
C VAL A 132 9.72 -8.77 3.00
N LEU A 133 9.45 -8.11 1.89
CA LEU A 133 10.31 -7.11 1.30
C LEU A 133 10.03 -5.71 1.85
N GLU A 134 8.76 -5.30 1.80
CA GLU A 134 8.30 -4.01 2.32
C GLU A 134 6.79 -4.04 2.60
N VAL A 135 6.33 -3.08 3.42
CA VAL A 135 4.92 -2.87 3.73
C VAL A 135 4.57 -1.40 3.46
N ASN A 136 3.57 -1.18 2.62
CA ASN A 136 3.12 0.14 2.19
C ASN A 136 1.78 0.48 2.84
N SER A 137 1.72 1.57 3.61
CA SER A 137 0.49 2.05 4.27
C SER A 137 -0.50 2.74 3.31
N SER A 138 -0.03 3.16 2.13
CA SER A 138 -0.87 3.81 1.10
C SER A 138 -0.59 3.17 -0.25
N PRO A 139 -0.99 1.90 -0.45
CA PRO A 139 -0.71 1.18 -1.68
C PRO A 139 -1.53 1.72 -2.85
N GLY A 140 -0.90 1.87 -4.03
CA GLY A 140 -1.63 2.14 -5.26
C GLY A 140 -2.50 0.95 -5.64
N LEU A 141 -3.76 1.19 -6.01
CA LEU A 141 -4.75 0.14 -6.29
C LEU A 141 -4.85 -0.24 -7.76
N GLU A 142 -4.52 0.67 -8.70
CA GLU A 142 -4.72 0.48 -10.14
C GLU A 142 -4.14 -0.84 -10.67
N GLY A 143 -2.87 -1.10 -10.35
CA GLY A 143 -2.19 -2.30 -10.86
C GLY A 143 -2.78 -3.60 -10.35
N ILE A 144 -3.13 -3.66 -9.07
CA ILE A 144 -3.64 -4.87 -8.44
C ILE A 144 -5.12 -5.12 -8.81
N GLU A 145 -5.94 -4.09 -8.91
CA GLU A 145 -7.33 -4.21 -9.39
C GLU A 145 -7.37 -4.69 -10.83
N LYS A 146 -6.52 -4.11 -11.70
CA LYS A 146 -6.39 -4.53 -13.09
C LYS A 146 -5.93 -5.98 -13.22
N ALA A 147 -4.97 -6.42 -12.41
CA ALA A 147 -4.42 -7.77 -12.47
C ALA A 147 -5.38 -8.82 -11.87
N SER A 148 -6.01 -8.53 -10.75
CA SER A 148 -6.84 -9.46 -9.99
C SER A 148 -8.30 -9.46 -10.45
N GLY A 149 -8.80 -8.36 -10.99
CA GLY A 149 -10.22 -8.14 -11.26
C GLY A 149 -11.06 -7.87 -10.00
N VAL A 150 -10.42 -7.67 -8.84
CA VAL A 150 -11.09 -7.42 -7.56
C VAL A 150 -11.26 -5.90 -7.36
N ASN A 151 -12.46 -5.47 -6.97
CA ASN A 151 -12.72 -4.10 -6.51
C ASN A 151 -12.14 -3.90 -5.10
N VAL A 152 -10.87 -3.55 -5.04
CA VAL A 152 -10.14 -3.36 -3.78
C VAL A 152 -10.61 -2.11 -3.05
N ALA A 153 -10.87 -1.05 -3.78
CA ALA A 153 -11.42 0.18 -3.21
C ALA A 153 -12.75 -0.09 -2.49
N GLY A 154 -13.63 -0.90 -3.08
CA GLY A 154 -14.87 -1.37 -2.44
C GLY A 154 -14.60 -2.12 -1.16
N SER A 155 -13.65 -3.08 -1.18
CA SER A 155 -13.30 -3.85 0.04
C SER A 155 -12.77 -2.97 1.18
N ILE A 156 -12.04 -1.91 0.86
CA ILE A 156 -11.57 -0.94 1.86
C ILE A 156 -12.75 -0.16 2.45
N ILE A 157 -13.68 0.31 1.60
CA ILE A 157 -14.88 1.04 2.04
C ILE A 157 -15.76 0.15 2.92
N ASP A 158 -16.01 -1.09 2.48
CA ASP A 158 -16.82 -2.05 3.25
C ASP A 158 -16.20 -2.31 4.62
N TYR A 159 -14.88 -2.45 4.70
CA TYR A 159 -14.15 -2.60 5.95
C TYR A 159 -14.30 -1.36 6.83
N VAL A 160 -14.13 -0.16 6.31
CA VAL A 160 -14.27 1.10 7.05
C VAL A 160 -15.70 1.24 7.59
N ILE A 161 -16.71 0.93 6.78
CA ILE A 161 -18.12 0.96 7.21
C ILE A 161 -18.35 -0.04 8.35
N ALA A 162 -17.81 -1.26 8.24
CA ALA A 162 -18.01 -2.31 9.25
C ALA A 162 -17.32 -1.99 10.59
N GLU A 163 -16.15 -1.32 10.56
CA GLU A 163 -15.39 -0.96 11.77
C GLU A 163 -15.81 0.40 12.37
N SER A 164 -16.49 1.22 11.57
CA SER A 164 -16.93 2.54 12.02
C SER A 164 -18.33 2.44 12.58
N ASP A 165 -18.46 2.69 13.87
CA ASP A 165 -19.75 2.95 14.48
C ASP A 165 -20.16 4.41 14.15
N PHE A 166 -20.69 4.59 12.94
CA PHE A 166 -21.16 5.92 12.48
C PHE A 166 -22.35 6.42 13.30
N SER A 167 -22.96 5.59 14.16
CA SER A 167 -24.10 5.98 14.99
C SER A 167 -23.76 7.07 16.02
N GLU A 168 -22.48 7.21 16.37
CA GLU A 168 -22.00 8.19 17.37
C GLU A 168 -21.20 9.36 16.77
N VAL A 169 -20.89 9.36 15.48
CA VAL A 169 -20.14 10.48 14.88
C VAL A 169 -21.09 11.65 14.67
N ASN A 170 -21.05 12.59 15.59
CA ASN A 170 -21.72 13.87 15.42
C ASN A 170 -20.91 14.72 14.43
N VAL A 171 -21.26 14.58 13.14
CA VAL A 171 -20.63 15.30 12.02
C VAL A 171 -20.65 16.80 12.27
N ASP A 172 -21.70 17.33 12.90
CA ASP A 172 -21.81 18.74 13.26
C ASP A 172 -20.72 19.19 14.24
N GLN A 173 -20.37 18.31 15.22
CA GLN A 173 -19.27 18.59 16.14
C GLN A 173 -17.92 18.49 15.44
N LEU A 174 -17.73 17.49 14.60
CA LEU A 174 -16.46 17.29 13.87
C LEU A 174 -16.13 18.46 12.97
N LEU A 175 -17.12 18.97 12.21
CA LEU A 175 -16.91 20.06 11.26
C LEU A 175 -16.75 21.42 11.96
N LYS A 176 -17.30 21.60 13.16
CA LYS A 176 -17.05 22.81 13.99
C LYS A 176 -15.58 22.93 14.47
N THR A 177 -14.82 21.82 14.47
CA THR A 177 -13.39 21.84 14.83
C THR A 177 -12.47 22.32 13.71
N ILE A 178 -12.98 22.46 12.49
CA ILE A 178 -12.19 22.90 11.33
C ILE A 178 -12.36 24.42 11.18
N PRO A 179 -11.30 25.25 11.33
CA PRO A 179 -11.39 26.69 11.22
C PRO A 179 -11.95 27.11 9.84
N GLY A 180 -12.95 28.01 9.86
CA GLY A 180 -13.57 28.52 8.64
C GLY A 180 -14.59 27.62 7.97
N GLN A 181 -14.90 26.47 8.57
CA GLN A 181 -15.92 25.52 8.11
C GLN A 181 -17.15 25.61 9.02
N GLY A 182 -18.33 25.49 8.44
CA GLY A 182 -19.62 25.46 9.15
C GLY A 182 -20.54 24.42 8.53
N VAL A 183 -21.39 23.83 9.35
CA VAL A 183 -22.42 22.92 8.87
C VAL A 183 -23.73 23.64 8.84
N LEU A 184 -24.41 23.63 7.72
CA LEU A 184 -25.78 24.08 7.56
C LEU A 184 -26.68 22.88 7.40
N SER A 185 -27.51 22.61 8.41
CA SER A 185 -28.55 21.59 8.32
C SER A 185 -29.82 22.21 7.75
N VAL A 186 -30.31 21.71 6.63
CA VAL A 186 -31.55 22.13 6.02
C VAL A 186 -32.58 20.99 6.16
N HIS A 187 -33.62 21.23 6.95
CA HIS A 187 -34.74 20.31 7.07
C HIS A 187 -35.75 20.59 5.95
N LEU A 188 -35.80 19.75 4.94
CA LEU A 188 -36.69 19.92 3.77
C LEU A 188 -38.17 20.00 4.14
N GLN A 189 -38.58 19.43 5.30
CA GLN A 189 -39.93 19.60 5.81
C GLN A 189 -40.34 21.04 6.07
N ASN A 190 -39.35 21.88 6.40
CA ASN A 190 -39.56 23.31 6.62
C ASN A 190 -39.49 24.13 5.30
N HIS A 191 -39.10 23.45 4.20
CA HIS A 191 -38.92 24.05 2.88
C HIS A 191 -39.57 23.19 1.78
N PRO A 192 -40.93 23.04 1.80
CA PRO A 192 -41.61 22.12 0.89
C PRO A 192 -41.41 22.42 -0.58
N HIS A 193 -41.06 23.67 -0.92
CA HIS A 193 -40.74 24.10 -2.29
C HIS A 193 -39.44 23.52 -2.83
N LEU A 194 -38.57 22.96 -1.96
CA LEU A 194 -37.31 22.32 -2.36
C LEU A 194 -37.49 20.81 -2.57
N ILE A 195 -38.62 20.25 -2.18
CA ILE A 195 -38.89 18.81 -2.32
C ILE A 195 -38.99 18.45 -3.80
N GLY A 196 -38.18 17.50 -4.24
CA GLY A 196 -38.10 17.09 -5.65
C GLY A 196 -37.14 17.90 -6.52
N SER A 197 -36.54 18.97 -5.98
CA SER A 197 -35.53 19.75 -6.70
C SER A 197 -34.17 19.00 -6.68
N PRO A 198 -33.39 19.06 -7.78
CA PRO A 198 -32.02 18.60 -7.77
C PRO A 198 -31.17 19.33 -6.72
N ILE A 199 -30.23 18.64 -6.10
CA ILE A 199 -29.32 19.23 -5.08
C ILE A 199 -28.57 20.45 -5.65
N SER A 200 -28.16 20.39 -6.91
CA SER A 200 -27.51 21.50 -7.63
C SER A 200 -28.34 22.77 -7.67
N ASP A 201 -29.67 22.69 -7.62
CA ASP A 201 -30.59 23.83 -7.67
C ASP A 201 -30.83 24.41 -6.28
N ILE A 202 -30.66 23.56 -5.23
CA ILE A 202 -30.82 23.97 -3.83
C ILE A 202 -29.55 24.68 -3.34
N PHE A 203 -28.38 24.18 -3.71
CA PHE A 203 -27.10 24.75 -3.33
C PHE A 203 -26.37 25.31 -4.55
N LYS A 204 -26.42 26.61 -4.71
CA LYS A 204 -25.71 27.32 -5.77
C LYS A 204 -24.27 27.60 -5.32
N GLY A 205 -23.29 27.01 -6.01
CA GLY A 205 -21.86 27.17 -5.75
C GLY A 205 -21.18 25.85 -5.38
N ASP A 206 -19.87 25.89 -5.14
CA ASP A 206 -19.04 24.74 -4.75
C ASP A 206 -19.23 24.39 -3.28
N ILE A 207 -20.48 24.13 -2.85
CA ILE A 207 -20.78 23.70 -1.50
C ILE A 207 -20.80 22.15 -1.50
N PRO A 208 -19.85 21.49 -0.86
CA PRO A 208 -19.87 20.03 -0.78
C PRO A 208 -21.04 19.57 0.11
N VAL A 209 -21.86 18.66 -0.41
CA VAL A 209 -22.92 17.98 0.34
C VAL A 209 -22.33 16.69 0.92
N PHE A 210 -22.21 16.59 2.24
CA PHE A 210 -21.58 15.46 2.90
C PHE A 210 -22.54 14.33 3.28
N ALA A 211 -23.80 14.64 3.55
CA ALA A 211 -24.77 13.63 3.96
C ALA A 211 -26.20 14.04 3.57
N LEU A 212 -27.01 13.04 3.27
CA LEU A 212 -28.45 13.13 3.11
C LEU A 212 -29.09 12.06 3.97
N SER A 213 -30.00 12.41 4.85
CA SER A 213 -30.78 11.43 5.61
C SER A 213 -32.28 11.63 5.36
N ARG A 214 -33.05 10.53 5.41
CA ARG A 214 -34.52 10.54 5.44
C ARG A 214 -34.99 10.29 6.86
N ALA A 215 -36.09 10.93 7.24
CA ALA A 215 -36.73 10.62 8.50
C ALA A 215 -37.19 9.14 8.48
N GLY A 216 -36.63 8.32 9.36
CA GLY A 216 -36.98 6.91 9.52
C GLY A 216 -35.87 5.90 9.20
N ASP A 217 -34.68 6.37 8.78
CA ASP A 217 -33.46 5.56 8.66
C ASP A 217 -32.52 5.85 9.82
#